data_0d2ffa512ab646f36f460da0efca2838
#
_entry.id   0d2ffa512ab646f36f460da0efca2838
#
_cell.length_a   1.000
_cell.length_b   1.000
_cell.length_c   1.000
_cell.angle_alpha   90.00
_cell.angle_beta   90.00
_cell.angle_gamma   90.00
#
_symmetry.space_group_name_H-M   'P 1'
#
loop_
_entity.id
_entity.type
_entity.pdbx_description
1 polymer ?
#
loop_
_entity_poly.entity_id
_entity_poly.type
_entity_poly.pdbx_seq_one_letter_code
_entity_poly.pdbx_strand_id
1 'polypeptide(L)'
;HAYQDKAFPISSGQTISQPYTVAFQSQLLQIEKGDKILEIGTGSGYQAAVLCEMGVKLYTIERIRELYRKTSTFLPSINYYPKKMIYGDGYQGYLDESPYDGIIVTAGATEVPKNLLSQLKLNGKMVIPLGDEVQKMLLYTRVSDEDYDVKDYGDFQFVPMLKDRI
;
A
#
# COMPACT_ATOMS: atom_id res chain seq x y z
N HIS A 1 -18.58 -10.67 9.52
CA HIS A 1 -17.13 -10.59 9.83
C HIS A 1 -16.46 -9.35 9.21
N ALA A 2 -17.01 -8.77 8.13
CA ALA A 2 -16.39 -7.63 7.42
C ALA A 2 -16.18 -6.39 8.31
N TYR A 3 -16.97 -6.23 9.36
CA TYR A 3 -16.90 -5.07 10.25
C TYR A 3 -16.18 -5.34 11.58
N GLN A 4 -15.62 -6.53 11.73
CA GLN A 4 -14.80 -6.85 12.91
C GLN A 4 -13.38 -6.33 12.71
N ASP A 5 -12.83 -5.69 13.74
CA ASP A 5 -11.47 -5.14 13.68
C ASP A 5 -10.43 -6.23 13.95
N LYS A 6 -10.23 -7.09 12.98
CA LYS A 6 -9.21 -8.14 13.02
C LYS A 6 -8.75 -8.54 11.63
N ALA A 7 -7.55 -9.07 11.54
CA ALA A 7 -7.01 -9.60 10.29
C ALA A 7 -7.67 -10.95 9.96
N PHE A 8 -7.98 -11.16 8.69
CA PHE A 8 -8.56 -12.41 8.20
C PHE A 8 -7.61 -13.05 7.20
N PRO A 9 -7.45 -14.39 7.25
CA PRO A 9 -6.65 -15.08 6.23
C PRO A 9 -7.33 -15.02 4.86
N ILE A 10 -6.50 -14.91 3.85
CA ILE A 10 -6.89 -15.01 2.44
C ILE A 10 -6.02 -16.06 1.75
N SER A 11 -6.26 -16.32 0.44
CA SER A 11 -5.45 -17.29 -0.29
C SER A 11 -3.96 -16.94 -0.27
N SER A 12 -3.10 -17.95 -0.52
CA SER A 12 -1.64 -17.82 -0.59
C SER A 12 -0.96 -17.39 0.73
N GLY A 13 -1.57 -17.73 1.88
CA GLY A 13 -0.98 -17.46 3.19
C GLY A 13 -0.96 -16.00 3.63
N GLN A 14 -1.67 -15.14 2.93
CA GLN A 14 -1.79 -13.72 3.26
C GLN A 14 -3.02 -13.45 4.14
N THR A 15 -3.12 -12.24 4.67
CA THR A 15 -4.25 -11.79 5.49
C THR A 15 -4.80 -10.46 4.97
N ILE A 16 -6.09 -10.23 5.21
CA ILE A 16 -6.69 -8.90 5.05
C ILE A 16 -6.31 -8.08 6.28
N SER A 17 -5.83 -6.86 6.07
CA SER A 17 -5.57 -5.92 7.15
C SER A 17 -6.86 -5.60 7.91
N GLN A 18 -6.73 -5.32 9.20
CA GLN A 18 -7.85 -4.88 10.03
C GLN A 18 -8.45 -3.59 9.48
N PRO A 19 -9.79 -3.42 9.54
CA PRO A 19 -10.44 -2.18 9.09
C PRO A 19 -9.86 -0.91 9.73
N TYR A 20 -9.54 -0.96 11.02
CA TYR A 20 -8.88 0.14 11.71
C TYR A 20 -7.53 0.49 11.07
N THR A 21 -6.71 -0.50 10.78
CA THR A 21 -5.37 -0.30 10.18
C THR A 21 -5.48 0.32 8.78
N VAL A 22 -6.44 -0.15 7.98
CA VAL A 22 -6.70 0.39 6.65
C VAL A 22 -7.10 1.87 6.73
N ALA A 23 -8.03 2.19 7.62
CA ALA A 23 -8.47 3.57 7.85
C ALA A 23 -7.33 4.45 8.36
N PHE A 24 -6.55 3.93 9.30
CA PHE A 24 -5.42 4.65 9.91
C PHE A 24 -4.35 5.00 8.86
N GLN A 25 -3.92 4.03 8.06
CA GLN A 25 -2.94 4.29 6.99
C GLN A 25 -3.47 5.29 5.97
N SER A 26 -4.72 5.15 5.55
CA SER A 26 -5.35 6.06 4.60
C SER A 26 -5.41 7.50 5.14
N GLN A 27 -5.73 7.65 6.42
CA GLN A 27 -5.79 8.95 7.09
C GLN A 27 -4.42 9.62 7.19
N LEU A 28 -3.37 8.84 7.52
CA LEU A 28 -2.01 9.35 7.62
C LEU A 28 -1.52 9.97 6.32
N LEU A 29 -1.90 9.41 5.19
CA LEU A 29 -1.51 9.95 3.88
C LEU A 29 -2.17 11.28 3.55
N GLN A 30 -3.21 11.69 4.27
CA GLN A 30 -3.98 12.90 3.99
C GLN A 30 -4.44 12.97 2.53
N ILE A 31 -4.99 11.86 2.05
CA ILE A 31 -5.39 11.67 0.66
C ILE A 31 -6.50 12.64 0.26
N GLU A 32 -6.35 13.25 -0.90
CA GLU A 32 -7.37 14.09 -1.54
C GLU A 32 -7.87 13.44 -2.83
N LYS A 33 -9.11 13.73 -3.20
CA LYS A 33 -9.69 13.27 -4.46
C LYS A 33 -8.81 13.71 -5.64
N GLY A 34 -8.51 12.77 -6.52
CA GLY A 34 -7.66 13.01 -7.70
C GLY A 34 -6.18 12.77 -7.46
N ASP A 35 -5.73 12.54 -6.22
CA ASP A 35 -4.35 12.21 -5.93
C ASP A 35 -3.92 10.92 -6.64
N LYS A 36 -2.66 10.88 -7.06
CA LYS A 36 -2.02 9.69 -7.61
C LYS A 36 -1.41 8.88 -6.48
N ILE A 37 -1.95 7.70 -6.24
CA ILE A 37 -1.56 6.82 -5.13
C ILE A 37 -1.04 5.50 -5.67
N LEU A 38 0.08 5.05 -5.09
CA LEU A 38 0.63 3.71 -5.31
C LEU A 38 0.38 2.86 -4.08
N GLU A 39 -0.30 1.74 -4.25
CA GLU A 39 -0.48 0.72 -3.22
C GLU A 39 0.47 -0.44 -3.43
N ILE A 40 1.18 -0.84 -2.38
CA ILE A 40 2.05 -2.01 -2.37
C ILE A 40 1.38 -3.12 -1.58
N GLY A 41 1.04 -4.21 -2.28
CA GLY A 41 0.34 -5.35 -1.69
C GLY A 41 -1.18 -5.25 -1.88
N THR A 42 -1.66 -5.52 -3.09
CA THR A 42 -3.10 -5.48 -3.41
C THR A 42 -3.91 -6.45 -2.56
N GLY A 43 -3.38 -7.65 -2.36
CA GLY A 43 -4.02 -8.69 -1.55
C GLY A 43 -5.44 -9.00 -2.01
N SER A 44 -6.40 -8.92 -1.10
CA SER A 44 -7.83 -9.13 -1.38
C SER A 44 -8.48 -7.97 -2.15
N GLY A 45 -7.82 -6.81 -2.23
CA GLY A 45 -8.38 -5.61 -2.82
C GLY A 45 -9.16 -4.72 -1.85
N TYR A 46 -9.21 -5.04 -0.57
CA TYR A 46 -9.97 -4.24 0.41
C TYR A 46 -9.45 -2.81 0.51
N GLN A 47 -8.13 -2.61 0.71
CA GLN A 47 -7.53 -1.29 0.74
C GLN A 47 -7.70 -0.58 -0.62
N ALA A 48 -7.52 -1.32 -1.72
CA ALA A 48 -7.70 -0.77 -3.07
C ALA A 48 -9.12 -0.23 -3.27
N ALA A 49 -10.15 -0.97 -2.83
CA ALA A 49 -11.53 -0.53 -2.91
C ALA A 49 -11.77 0.76 -2.10
N VAL A 50 -11.21 0.82 -0.88
CA VAL A 50 -11.29 2.03 -0.03
C VAL A 50 -10.67 3.24 -0.75
N LEU A 51 -9.48 3.07 -1.32
CA LEU A 51 -8.78 4.12 -2.05
C LEU A 51 -9.56 4.57 -3.30
N CYS A 52 -10.10 3.63 -4.05
CA CYS A 52 -10.95 3.95 -5.20
C CYS A 52 -12.19 4.75 -4.79
N GLU A 53 -12.83 4.38 -3.68
CA GLU A 53 -13.98 5.11 -3.14
C GLU A 53 -13.64 6.55 -2.75
N MET A 54 -12.39 6.79 -2.32
CA MET A 54 -11.88 8.12 -2.02
C MET A 54 -11.61 8.96 -3.28
N GLY A 55 -11.75 8.41 -4.46
CA GLY A 55 -11.63 9.13 -5.73
C GLY A 55 -10.20 9.37 -6.20
N VAL A 56 -9.24 8.57 -5.74
CA VAL A 56 -7.84 8.67 -6.16
C VAL A 56 -7.60 7.98 -7.50
N LYS A 57 -6.48 8.33 -8.14
CA LYS A 57 -5.92 7.59 -9.28
C LYS A 57 -5.01 6.51 -8.72
N LEU A 58 -5.52 5.29 -8.62
CA LEU A 58 -4.85 4.19 -7.94
C LEU A 58 -4.04 3.33 -8.90
N TYR A 59 -2.78 3.11 -8.51
CA TYR A 59 -1.89 2.10 -9.07
C TYR A 59 -1.60 1.12 -7.95
N THR A 60 -1.72 -0.18 -8.19
CA THR A 60 -1.57 -1.20 -7.15
C THR A 60 -0.74 -2.36 -7.65
N ILE A 61 0.20 -2.81 -6.80
CA ILE A 61 1.15 -3.88 -7.13
C ILE A 61 0.89 -5.10 -6.25
N GLU A 62 0.83 -6.27 -6.88
CA GLU A 62 0.76 -7.57 -6.21
C GLU A 62 1.85 -8.49 -6.71
N ARG A 63 2.63 -9.08 -5.79
CA ARG A 63 3.71 -9.99 -6.14
C ARG A 63 3.25 -11.44 -6.35
N ILE A 64 2.10 -11.82 -5.79
CA ILE A 64 1.55 -13.18 -5.86
C ILE A 64 0.57 -13.26 -7.04
N ARG A 65 0.92 -14.07 -8.04
CA ARG A 65 0.14 -14.17 -9.29
C ARG A 65 -1.32 -14.56 -9.04
N GLU A 66 -1.56 -15.48 -8.14
CA GLU A 66 -2.92 -15.93 -7.83
C GLU A 66 -3.78 -14.79 -7.29
N LEU A 67 -3.25 -14.01 -6.34
CA LEU A 67 -3.95 -12.85 -5.78
C LEU A 67 -4.14 -11.76 -6.83
N TYR A 68 -3.11 -11.50 -7.62
CA TYR A 68 -3.21 -10.54 -8.72
C TYR A 68 -4.36 -10.89 -9.68
N ARG A 69 -4.45 -12.14 -10.11
CA ARG A 69 -5.51 -12.60 -11.02
C ARG A 69 -6.89 -12.47 -10.40
N LYS A 70 -7.05 -12.95 -9.16
CA LYS A 70 -8.33 -12.89 -8.45
C LYS A 70 -8.81 -11.46 -8.27
N THR A 71 -7.93 -10.58 -7.78
CA THR A 71 -8.30 -9.21 -7.45
C THR A 71 -8.51 -8.37 -8.72
N SER A 72 -7.75 -8.65 -9.80
CA SER A 72 -7.95 -8.00 -11.10
C SER A 72 -9.34 -8.26 -11.69
N THR A 73 -9.95 -9.39 -11.35
CA THR A 73 -11.32 -9.72 -11.76
C THR A 73 -12.34 -9.20 -10.74
N PHE A 74 -12.02 -9.32 -9.46
CA PHE A 74 -12.94 -8.99 -8.37
C PHE A 74 -13.27 -7.50 -8.29
N LEU A 75 -12.26 -6.62 -8.32
CA LEU A 75 -12.49 -5.18 -8.16
C LEU A 75 -13.43 -4.60 -9.23
N PRO A 76 -13.25 -4.89 -10.54
CA PRO A 76 -14.21 -4.45 -11.53
C PRO A 76 -15.62 -5.01 -11.33
N SER A 77 -15.73 -6.25 -10.80
CA SER A 77 -17.02 -6.89 -10.55
C SER A 77 -17.86 -6.17 -9.51
N ILE A 78 -17.22 -5.38 -8.64
CA ILE A 78 -17.87 -4.54 -7.63
C ILE A 78 -17.76 -3.04 -7.95
N ASN A 79 -17.49 -2.72 -9.23
CA ASN A 79 -17.43 -1.35 -9.78
C ASN A 79 -16.29 -0.49 -9.23
N TYR A 80 -15.15 -1.10 -8.87
CA TYR A 80 -13.92 -0.38 -8.54
C TYR A 80 -12.88 -0.60 -9.64
N TYR A 81 -12.33 0.50 -10.15
CA TYR A 81 -11.45 0.49 -11.32
C TYR A 81 -10.14 1.24 -11.01
N PRO A 82 -9.14 0.56 -10.43
CA PRO A 82 -7.80 1.14 -10.35
C PRO A 82 -7.32 1.57 -11.74
N LYS A 83 -6.49 2.60 -11.81
CA LYS A 83 -5.87 3.01 -13.09
C LYS A 83 -5.03 1.90 -13.67
N LYS A 84 -4.32 1.16 -12.80
CA LYS A 84 -3.56 -0.02 -13.22
C LYS A 84 -3.37 -0.97 -12.06
N MET A 85 -3.48 -2.26 -12.34
CA MET A 85 -3.10 -3.35 -11.45
C MET A 85 -1.85 -4.01 -12.02
N ILE A 86 -0.78 -4.11 -11.23
CA ILE A 86 0.52 -4.55 -11.68
C ILE A 86 0.91 -5.84 -10.97
N TYR A 87 1.30 -6.85 -11.75
CA TYR A 87 1.96 -8.04 -11.22
C TYR A 87 3.46 -7.74 -11.14
N GLY A 88 3.99 -7.54 -9.95
CA GLY A 88 5.38 -7.12 -9.79
C GLY A 88 5.89 -7.17 -8.35
N ASP A 89 7.16 -6.81 -8.20
CA ASP A 89 7.84 -6.67 -6.91
C ASP A 89 7.55 -5.29 -6.32
N GLY A 90 6.90 -5.25 -5.15
CA GLY A 90 6.55 -4.01 -4.48
C GLY A 90 7.75 -3.15 -4.08
N TYR A 91 8.91 -3.76 -3.78
CA TYR A 91 10.13 -3.00 -3.48
C TYR A 91 10.61 -2.13 -4.64
N GLN A 92 10.28 -2.50 -5.88
CA GLN A 92 10.64 -1.73 -7.07
C GLN A 92 9.69 -0.57 -7.34
N GLY A 93 8.50 -0.59 -6.76
CA GLY A 93 7.47 0.37 -7.08
C GLY A 93 7.01 0.26 -8.53
N TYR A 94 6.52 1.37 -9.08
CA TYR A 94 6.11 1.43 -10.47
C TYR A 94 6.58 2.76 -11.08
N LEU A 95 7.77 2.73 -11.64
CA LEU A 95 8.47 3.93 -12.12
C LEU A 95 7.74 4.60 -13.28
N ASP A 96 7.09 3.82 -14.16
CA ASP A 96 6.46 4.32 -15.37
C ASP A 96 5.41 5.42 -15.12
N GLU A 97 4.75 5.38 -13.96
CA GLU A 97 3.71 6.35 -13.59
C GLU A 97 4.13 7.24 -12.41
N SER A 98 5.38 7.12 -11.94
CA SER A 98 5.90 8.00 -10.90
C SER A 98 6.06 9.45 -11.41
N PRO A 99 6.09 10.45 -10.53
CA PRO A 99 5.99 10.37 -9.08
C PRO A 99 4.54 10.31 -8.57
N TYR A 100 4.40 9.88 -7.31
CA TYR A 100 3.10 9.70 -6.65
C TYR A 100 2.91 10.75 -5.54
N ASP A 101 1.64 11.16 -5.34
CA ASP A 101 1.25 11.99 -4.21
C ASP A 101 1.35 11.22 -2.89
N GLY A 102 1.05 9.94 -2.94
CA GLY A 102 1.16 9.05 -1.78
C GLY A 102 1.50 7.63 -2.16
N ILE A 103 2.17 6.94 -1.25
CA ILE A 103 2.47 5.51 -1.35
C ILE A 103 2.01 4.84 -0.06
N ILE A 104 1.21 3.79 -0.17
CA ILE A 104 0.74 3.02 0.97
C ILE A 104 1.29 1.60 0.88
N VAL A 105 2.05 1.19 1.91
CA VAL A 105 2.64 -0.15 1.99
C VAL A 105 1.84 -0.95 3.00
N THR A 106 1.26 -2.06 2.55
CA THR A 106 0.34 -2.89 3.34
C THR A 106 0.97 -4.19 3.82
N ALA A 107 2.29 -4.25 3.87
CA ALA A 107 3.07 -5.35 4.41
C ALA A 107 4.26 -4.81 5.20
N GLY A 108 4.75 -5.59 6.17
CA GLY A 108 5.86 -5.17 7.03
C GLY A 108 7.21 -5.26 6.32
N ALA A 109 7.87 -4.15 6.09
CA ALA A 109 9.20 -4.09 5.48
C ALA A 109 10.29 -4.17 6.55
N THR A 110 11.36 -4.93 6.28
CA THR A 110 12.52 -5.01 7.18
C THR A 110 13.56 -3.93 6.91
N GLU A 111 13.48 -3.31 5.74
CA GLU A 111 14.34 -2.20 5.33
C GLU A 111 13.52 -1.13 4.60
N VAL A 112 14.00 0.09 4.58
CA VAL A 112 13.33 1.19 3.89
C VAL A 112 13.47 1.01 2.38
N PRO A 113 12.36 0.91 1.63
CA PRO A 113 12.43 0.73 0.17
C PRO A 113 12.80 2.03 -0.53
N LYS A 114 14.09 2.21 -0.82
CA LYS A 114 14.62 3.44 -1.43
C LYS A 114 13.96 3.78 -2.77
N ASN A 115 13.64 2.74 -3.56
CA ASN A 115 12.94 2.94 -4.84
C ASN A 115 11.56 3.56 -4.66
N LEU A 116 10.87 3.22 -3.57
CA LEU A 116 9.57 3.82 -3.26
C LEU A 116 9.71 5.28 -2.85
N LEU A 117 10.66 5.58 -1.96
CA LEU A 117 10.92 6.95 -1.52
C LEU A 117 11.22 7.86 -2.71
N SER A 118 12.05 7.40 -3.65
CA SER A 118 12.42 8.18 -4.84
C SER A 118 11.25 8.42 -5.80
N GLN A 119 10.17 7.65 -5.68
CA GLN A 119 8.98 7.78 -6.51
C GLN A 119 7.91 8.70 -5.89
N LEU A 120 8.19 9.31 -4.75
CA LEU A 120 7.32 10.32 -4.15
C LEU A 120 7.50 11.68 -4.82
N LYS A 121 6.41 12.41 -4.99
CA LYS A 121 6.46 13.85 -5.29
C LYS A 121 7.08 14.61 -4.13
N LEU A 122 7.56 15.83 -4.39
CA LEU A 122 7.86 16.78 -3.32
C LEU A 122 6.59 16.98 -2.48
N ASN A 123 6.73 16.91 -1.15
CA ASN A 123 5.64 16.88 -0.17
C ASN A 123 4.74 15.65 -0.22
N GLY A 124 5.05 14.68 -1.08
CA GLY A 124 4.40 13.38 -1.11
C GLY A 124 4.73 12.55 0.14
N LYS A 125 3.83 11.65 0.50
CA LYS A 125 3.92 10.87 1.74
C LYS A 125 3.89 9.38 1.46
N MET A 126 4.69 8.65 2.22
CA MET A 126 4.64 7.18 2.24
C MET A 126 4.36 6.70 3.66
N VAL A 127 3.32 5.89 3.82
CA VAL A 127 3.06 5.19 5.06
C VAL A 127 3.51 3.74 4.92
N ILE A 128 4.33 3.28 5.88
CA ILE A 128 4.96 1.97 5.81
C ILE A 128 5.16 1.38 7.20
N PRO A 129 4.74 0.11 7.41
CA PRO A 129 5.15 -0.65 8.61
C PRO A 129 6.60 -1.12 8.43
N LEU A 130 7.50 -0.63 9.28
CA LEU A 130 8.93 -0.96 9.22
C LEU A 130 9.38 -1.70 10.48
N GLY A 131 10.00 -2.85 10.31
CA GLY A 131 10.48 -3.69 11.39
C GLY A 131 10.39 -5.16 11.02
N ASP A 132 10.77 -6.04 11.96
CA ASP A 132 10.78 -7.48 11.76
C ASP A 132 9.43 -8.10 12.20
N GLU A 133 9.35 -8.73 13.38
CA GLU A 133 8.11 -9.37 13.86
C GLU A 133 7.03 -8.34 14.21
N VAL A 134 7.43 -7.24 14.83
CA VAL A 134 6.59 -6.07 15.12
C VAL A 134 7.16 -4.88 14.37
N GLN A 135 6.28 -4.15 13.68
CA GLN A 135 6.69 -3.00 12.89
C GLN A 135 6.28 -1.69 13.57
N LYS A 136 7.05 -0.65 13.32
CA LYS A 136 6.65 0.73 13.57
C LYS A 136 5.92 1.27 12.35
N MET A 137 4.76 1.87 12.54
CA MET A 137 4.05 2.57 11.46
C MET A 137 4.72 3.91 11.23
N LEU A 138 5.51 4.02 10.16
CA LEU A 138 6.25 5.23 9.83
C LEU A 138 5.57 6.00 8.70
N LEU A 139 5.58 7.33 8.84
CA LEU A 139 5.15 8.24 7.79
C LEU A 139 6.35 9.04 7.31
N TYR A 140 6.75 8.80 6.06
CA TYR A 140 7.78 9.57 5.37
C TYR A 140 7.12 10.70 4.58
N THR A 141 7.68 11.90 4.67
CA THR A 141 7.29 13.04 3.81
C THR A 141 8.52 13.53 3.07
N ARG A 142 8.47 13.58 1.75
CA ARG A 142 9.60 14.10 0.96
C ARG A 142 9.64 15.62 1.07
N VAL A 143 10.71 16.16 1.67
CA VAL A 143 10.87 17.61 1.90
C VAL A 143 11.79 18.27 0.89
N SER A 144 12.68 17.47 0.25
CA SER A 144 13.54 17.90 -0.86
C SER A 144 13.87 16.68 -1.72
N ASP A 145 14.74 16.84 -2.72
CA ASP A 145 15.11 15.75 -3.62
C ASP A 145 15.66 14.52 -2.87
N GLU A 146 16.40 14.73 -1.79
CA GLU A 146 17.06 13.65 -1.05
C GLU A 146 16.68 13.58 0.42
N ASP A 147 15.89 14.53 0.94
CA ASP A 147 15.56 14.61 2.36
C ASP A 147 14.12 14.24 2.62
N TYR A 148 13.90 13.52 3.74
CA TYR A 148 12.60 13.04 4.16
C TYR A 148 12.41 13.30 5.65
N ASP A 149 11.25 13.83 6.03
CA ASP A 149 10.79 13.83 7.41
C ASP A 149 10.18 12.48 7.72
N VAL A 150 10.43 11.96 8.94
CA VAL A 150 9.90 10.67 9.38
C VAL A 150 9.19 10.85 10.71
N LYS A 151 7.95 10.36 10.80
CA LYS A 151 7.18 10.30 12.05
C LYS A 151 6.82 8.86 12.38
N ASP A 152 6.92 8.51 13.67
CA ASP A 152 6.59 7.19 14.20
C ASP A 152 5.22 7.25 14.87
N TYR A 153 4.30 6.39 14.41
CA TYR A 153 2.92 6.31 14.90
C TYR A 153 2.65 5.02 15.71
N GLY A 154 3.70 4.35 16.16
CA GLY A 154 3.56 3.22 17.08
C GLY A 154 3.62 1.85 16.42
N ASP A 155 3.36 0.84 17.23
CA ASP A 155 3.56 -0.55 16.88
C ASP A 155 2.34 -1.13 16.15
N PHE A 156 2.63 -1.90 15.09
CA PHE A 156 1.66 -2.65 14.32
C PHE A 156 2.25 -4.00 13.95
N GLN A 157 1.41 -4.91 13.51
CA GLN A 157 1.85 -6.23 13.06
C GLN A 157 1.23 -6.57 11.71
N PHE A 158 2.09 -6.75 10.72
CA PHE A 158 1.74 -7.06 9.34
C PHE A 158 2.43 -8.34 8.88
N VAL A 159 1.90 -8.95 7.82
CA VAL A 159 2.63 -9.98 7.08
C VAL A 159 3.89 -9.37 6.44
N PRO A 160 4.98 -10.16 6.29
CA PRO A 160 6.23 -9.62 5.74
C PRO A 160 6.08 -9.15 4.30
N MET A 161 6.76 -8.04 3.99
CA MET A 161 6.95 -7.58 2.62
C MET A 161 8.14 -8.34 2.01
N LEU A 162 7.87 -9.13 0.98
CA LEU A 162 8.88 -9.97 0.35
C LEU A 162 9.23 -9.44 -1.03
N LYS A 163 10.48 -9.68 -1.43
CA LYS A 163 10.99 -9.33 -2.75
C LYS A 163 10.54 -10.35 -3.80
N ASP A 164 10.66 -9.94 -5.05
CA ASP A 164 10.32 -10.73 -6.24
C ASP A 164 8.85 -11.13 -6.31
N ARG A 165 8.42 -11.48 -7.49
CA ARG A 165 7.07 -11.98 -7.75
C ARG A 165 7.06 -13.50 -7.84
N ILE A 166 5.97 -14.09 -7.48
CA ILE A 166 5.76 -15.54 -7.54
C ILE A 166 4.43 -15.89 -8.21
#